data_cec3669b4a9f5222092c0c2d8e33261e
#
_entry.id   cec3669b4a9f5222092c0c2d8e33261e
#
_cell.length_a   1.000
_cell.length_b   1.000
_cell.length_c   1.000
_cell.angle_alpha   90.00
_cell.angle_beta   90.00
_cell.angle_gamma   90.00
#
_symmetry.space_group_name_H-M   'P 1'
#
loop_
_entity.id
_entity.type
_entity.pdbx_description
1 polymer ?
#
loop_
_entity_poly.entity_id
_entity_poly.type
_entity_poly.pdbx_seq_one_letter_code
_entity_poly.pdbx_strand_id
1 'polypeptide(L)'
;MGKAAKNLTEGQKKARRKGKLIVTGWIVGAIVVVIGILVAVGAIGYNGNMNKIKNLEAVGSTIETPVYDAENNSYTITISGDRELKVLHLTDIHIGGGFLSISKDGWAIEAVATLVERVKPDLVIVTGDIAYPVPFQAGTFNNKREAQMFGELMDKLDVYWALTFGNHDTESYSYFDRDEIAKMYYENSLACGGKWDKLLFSPGPDDIYGSCNYTINVKNDNSYVQSFFIMDSNAYMGDDPFGIMWNYDRIHDDQVEWYESEVNRIKALNGGNVVKSMIFFHIPLTQYRDAWEEFRANGYKNTADVTYDYGFAGEGDEKVCCSEEVSPLFDAVLRLGSTKGIFC
;
A
#
# COMPACT_ATOMS: atom_id res chain seq x y z
N MET A 1 34.55 -2.18 54.10
CA MET A 1 35.61 -1.16 53.80
C MET A 1 35.07 -0.22 52.73
N GLY A 2 34.58 0.97 53.14
CA GLY A 2 34.06 2.01 52.22
C GLY A 2 35.22 2.71 51.54
N LYS A 3 35.22 2.78 50.18
CA LYS A 3 36.14 3.59 49.42
C LYS A 3 35.88 5.08 49.68
N ALA A 4 36.75 5.75 50.41
CA ALA A 4 36.70 7.20 50.60
C ALA A 4 36.71 7.90 49.24
N ALA A 5 35.69 8.75 48.99
CA ALA A 5 35.61 9.58 47.82
C ALA A 5 36.82 10.56 47.83
N LYS A 6 37.79 10.39 46.92
CA LYS A 6 38.91 11.32 46.74
C LYS A 6 38.35 12.69 46.32
N ASN A 7 38.44 13.70 47.21
CA ASN A 7 38.12 15.09 46.86
C ASN A 7 39.17 15.62 45.89
N LEU A 8 38.75 15.81 44.64
CA LEU A 8 39.62 16.35 43.58
C LEU A 8 39.84 17.86 43.79
N THR A 9 41.07 18.33 43.57
CA THR A 9 41.40 19.78 43.52
C THR A 9 40.67 20.43 42.32
N GLU A 10 40.48 21.75 42.36
CA GLU A 10 39.83 22.50 41.25
C GLU A 10 40.55 22.31 39.91
N GLY A 11 41.89 22.26 39.90
CA GLY A 11 42.70 21.97 38.71
C GLY A 11 42.41 20.55 38.14
N GLN A 12 42.31 19.56 39.04
CA GLN A 12 41.97 18.17 38.63
C GLN A 12 40.53 18.05 38.09
N LYS A 13 39.57 18.76 38.69
CA LYS A 13 38.20 18.85 38.19
C LYS A 13 38.15 19.46 36.78
N LYS A 14 38.89 20.56 36.55
CA LYS A 14 38.98 21.23 35.23
C LYS A 14 39.62 20.32 34.18
N ALA A 15 40.72 19.66 34.51
CA ALA A 15 41.40 18.72 33.62
C ALA A 15 40.48 17.53 33.24
N ARG A 16 39.77 16.97 34.24
CA ARG A 16 38.81 15.87 34.03
C ARG A 16 37.61 16.30 33.15
N ARG A 17 37.11 17.54 33.31
CA ARG A 17 36.04 18.11 32.47
C ARG A 17 36.52 18.28 31.03
N LYS A 18 37.72 18.80 30.82
CA LYS A 18 38.34 18.95 29.49
C LYS A 18 38.56 17.59 28.83
N GLY A 19 39.05 16.58 29.55
CA GLY A 19 39.21 15.23 29.06
C GLY A 19 37.86 14.59 28.64
N LYS A 20 36.81 14.76 29.45
CA LYS A 20 35.46 14.28 29.09
C LYS A 20 34.95 14.95 27.81
N LEU A 21 35.11 16.28 27.67
CA LEU A 21 34.67 17.00 26.47
C LEU A 21 35.38 16.50 25.19
N ILE A 22 36.69 16.25 25.28
CA ILE A 22 37.48 15.70 24.16
C ILE A 22 36.95 14.30 23.77
N VAL A 23 36.75 13.40 24.75
CA VAL A 23 36.25 12.05 24.51
C VAL A 23 34.82 12.10 23.92
N THR A 24 33.95 12.96 24.47
CA THR A 24 32.61 13.15 23.91
C THR A 24 32.68 13.65 22.47
N GLY A 25 33.56 14.59 22.16
CA GLY A 25 33.79 15.09 20.80
C GLY A 25 34.19 13.97 19.82
N TRP A 26 35.11 13.09 20.24
CA TRP A 26 35.50 11.94 19.43
C TRP A 26 34.35 10.94 19.20
N ILE A 27 33.56 10.66 20.24
CA ILE A 27 32.41 9.77 20.16
C ILE A 27 31.39 10.37 19.17
N VAL A 28 31.03 11.63 19.32
CA VAL A 28 30.08 12.30 18.39
C VAL A 28 30.63 12.30 16.96
N GLY A 29 31.92 12.62 16.79
CA GLY A 29 32.57 12.57 15.48
C GLY A 29 32.50 11.17 14.83
N ALA A 30 32.77 10.11 15.61
CA ALA A 30 32.66 8.73 15.13
C ALA A 30 31.23 8.38 14.73
N ILE A 31 30.24 8.78 15.54
CA ILE A 31 28.80 8.55 15.22
C ILE A 31 28.42 9.24 13.90
N VAL A 32 28.82 10.50 13.71
CA VAL A 32 28.54 11.24 12.47
C VAL A 32 29.15 10.56 11.25
N VAL A 33 30.40 10.07 11.38
CA VAL A 33 31.07 9.32 10.29
C VAL A 33 30.31 8.04 9.97
N VAL A 34 29.90 7.27 10.99
CA VAL A 34 29.12 6.02 10.78
C VAL A 34 27.80 6.32 10.09
N ILE A 35 27.05 7.33 10.55
CA ILE A 35 25.79 7.74 9.90
C ILE A 35 26.06 8.14 8.45
N GLY A 36 27.09 8.92 8.16
CA GLY A 36 27.46 9.31 6.80
C GLY A 36 27.75 8.11 5.90
N ILE A 37 28.42 7.08 6.41
CA ILE A 37 28.68 5.83 5.68
C ILE A 37 27.36 5.09 5.40
N LEU A 38 26.47 4.96 6.39
CA LEU A 38 25.19 4.27 6.22
C LEU A 38 24.29 4.97 5.18
N VAL A 39 24.24 6.30 5.22
CA VAL A 39 23.53 7.10 4.21
C VAL A 39 24.12 6.89 2.81
N ALA A 40 25.45 6.88 2.69
CA ALA A 40 26.10 6.63 1.41
C ALA A 40 25.81 5.22 0.88
N VAL A 41 25.87 4.19 1.73
CA VAL A 41 25.52 2.80 1.37
C VAL A 41 24.07 2.72 0.92
N GLY A 42 23.14 3.34 1.65
CA GLY A 42 21.72 3.39 1.26
C GLY A 42 21.51 4.07 -0.11
N ALA A 43 22.20 5.17 -0.37
CA ALA A 43 22.13 5.87 -1.66
C ALA A 43 22.67 5.02 -2.82
N ILE A 44 23.80 4.33 -2.60
CA ILE A 44 24.40 3.44 -3.61
C ILE A 44 23.43 2.26 -3.89
N GLY A 45 22.88 1.64 -2.84
CA GLY A 45 21.94 0.53 -2.98
C GLY A 45 20.65 0.93 -3.72
N TYR A 46 20.07 2.07 -3.34
CA TYR A 46 18.92 2.64 -4.04
C TYR A 46 19.19 2.86 -5.53
N ASN A 47 20.30 3.51 -5.85
CA ASN A 47 20.69 3.73 -7.25
C ASN A 47 20.93 2.40 -7.99
N GLY A 48 21.45 1.39 -7.31
CA GLY A 48 21.61 0.04 -7.85
C GLY A 48 20.26 -0.58 -8.24
N ASN A 49 19.26 -0.50 -7.35
CA ASN A 49 17.90 -0.98 -7.62
C ASN A 49 17.21 -0.15 -8.72
N MET A 50 17.36 1.18 -8.71
CA MET A 50 16.87 2.03 -9.80
C MET A 50 17.51 1.70 -11.16
N ASN A 51 18.77 1.31 -11.18
CA ASN A 51 19.43 0.86 -12.41
C ASN A 51 18.90 -0.51 -12.86
N LYS A 52 18.56 -1.43 -11.95
CA LYS A 52 17.86 -2.67 -12.31
C LYS A 52 16.53 -2.35 -13.01
N ILE A 53 15.72 -1.47 -12.41
CA ILE A 53 14.44 -1.04 -12.99
C ILE A 53 14.64 -0.49 -14.41
N LYS A 54 15.58 0.42 -14.61
CA LYS A 54 15.86 1.02 -15.93
C LYS A 54 16.21 -0.01 -17.00
N ASN A 55 16.81 -1.13 -16.62
CA ASN A 55 17.23 -2.20 -17.53
C ASN A 55 16.17 -3.27 -17.78
N LEU A 56 14.99 -3.20 -17.13
CA LEU A 56 13.88 -4.09 -17.43
C LEU A 56 13.36 -3.83 -18.86
N GLU A 57 12.76 -4.84 -19.47
CA GLU A 57 12.02 -4.69 -20.71
C GLU A 57 10.57 -4.28 -20.40
N ALA A 58 10.00 -3.41 -21.22
CA ALA A 58 8.60 -3.06 -21.12
C ALA A 58 7.74 -4.25 -21.56
N VAL A 59 6.69 -4.51 -20.80
CA VAL A 59 5.67 -5.52 -21.15
C VAL A 59 4.66 -4.91 -22.12
N GLY A 60 4.30 -3.67 -21.89
CA GLY A 60 3.35 -2.90 -22.67
C GLY A 60 1.90 -3.19 -22.33
N SER A 61 1.03 -2.22 -22.57
CA SER A 61 -0.41 -2.35 -22.38
C SER A 61 -1.11 -2.67 -23.71
N THR A 62 -2.19 -3.46 -23.62
CA THR A 62 -3.01 -3.84 -24.79
C THR A 62 -4.41 -3.20 -24.76
N ILE A 63 -4.72 -2.41 -23.73
CA ILE A 63 -5.97 -1.65 -23.66
C ILE A 63 -5.77 -0.21 -24.15
N GLU A 64 -6.84 0.40 -24.63
CA GLU A 64 -6.85 1.83 -24.95
C GLU A 64 -6.66 2.66 -23.67
N THR A 65 -6.19 3.89 -23.83
CA THR A 65 -5.99 4.81 -22.71
C THR A 65 -7.30 5.02 -21.96
N PRO A 66 -7.36 4.69 -20.65
CA PRO A 66 -8.54 4.91 -19.85
C PRO A 66 -8.92 6.39 -19.77
N VAL A 67 -10.21 6.66 -19.70
CA VAL A 67 -10.74 8.02 -19.58
C VAL A 67 -10.97 8.33 -18.11
N TYR A 68 -10.43 9.45 -17.62
CA TYR A 68 -10.68 9.94 -16.27
C TYR A 68 -11.86 10.90 -16.24
N ASP A 69 -12.77 10.70 -15.32
CA ASP A 69 -13.89 11.57 -14.97
C ASP A 69 -13.62 12.21 -13.60
N ALA A 70 -13.22 13.48 -13.61
CA ALA A 70 -12.85 14.21 -12.41
C ALA A 70 -14.06 14.55 -11.52
N GLU A 71 -15.28 14.61 -12.07
CA GLU A 71 -16.49 14.90 -11.29
C GLU A 71 -16.86 13.72 -10.38
N ASN A 72 -16.60 12.49 -10.87
CA ASN A 72 -16.97 11.27 -10.15
C ASN A 72 -15.74 10.50 -9.63
N ASN A 73 -14.55 11.07 -9.67
CA ASN A 73 -13.31 10.40 -9.26
C ASN A 73 -13.20 8.97 -9.83
N SER A 74 -13.43 8.83 -11.14
CA SER A 74 -13.54 7.52 -11.76
C SER A 74 -12.77 7.41 -13.07
N TYR A 75 -12.22 6.23 -13.33
CA TYR A 75 -11.63 5.88 -14.61
C TYR A 75 -12.56 4.95 -15.38
N THR A 76 -12.50 5.01 -16.70
CA THR A 76 -13.22 4.06 -17.57
C THR A 76 -12.24 3.41 -18.53
N ILE A 77 -12.11 2.08 -18.44
CA ILE A 77 -11.43 1.22 -19.38
C ILE A 77 -12.46 0.74 -20.41
N THR A 78 -12.17 0.89 -21.69
CA THR A 78 -13.01 0.33 -22.75
C THR A 78 -12.37 -0.91 -23.35
N ILE A 79 -13.14 -1.98 -23.40
CA ILE A 79 -12.78 -3.21 -24.12
C ILE A 79 -13.82 -3.46 -25.21
N SER A 80 -13.50 -4.30 -26.18
CA SER A 80 -14.39 -4.63 -27.30
C SER A 80 -14.46 -6.14 -27.53
N GLY A 81 -15.62 -6.62 -27.96
CA GLY A 81 -15.87 -8.02 -28.26
C GLY A 81 -15.84 -8.93 -27.02
N ASP A 82 -15.53 -10.21 -27.23
CA ASP A 82 -15.47 -11.23 -26.17
C ASP A 82 -14.13 -11.30 -25.45
N ARG A 83 -13.41 -10.18 -25.40
CA ARG A 83 -12.11 -10.11 -24.75
C ARG A 83 -12.24 -10.16 -23.22
N GLU A 84 -11.44 -11.01 -22.59
CA GLU A 84 -11.25 -11.01 -21.15
C GLU A 84 -10.32 -9.87 -20.71
N LEU A 85 -10.64 -9.22 -19.61
CA LEU A 85 -9.76 -8.28 -18.92
C LEU A 85 -8.96 -9.04 -17.86
N LYS A 86 -7.62 -9.03 -17.99
CA LYS A 86 -6.73 -9.64 -17.02
C LYS A 86 -6.32 -8.64 -15.96
N VAL A 87 -6.68 -8.89 -14.71
CA VAL A 87 -6.27 -8.10 -13.56
C VAL A 87 -5.28 -8.90 -12.72
N LEU A 88 -4.10 -8.34 -12.47
CA LEU A 88 -3.14 -8.87 -11.51
C LEU A 88 -3.29 -8.11 -10.19
N HIS A 89 -3.65 -8.82 -9.13
CA HIS A 89 -3.70 -8.28 -7.79
C HIS A 89 -2.38 -8.53 -7.06
N LEU A 90 -1.80 -7.48 -6.49
CA LEU A 90 -0.59 -7.50 -5.67
C LEU A 90 -0.87 -6.81 -4.34
N THR A 91 -0.18 -7.24 -3.28
CA THR A 91 -0.20 -6.60 -1.96
C THR A 91 1.15 -6.81 -1.28
N ASP A 92 1.46 -6.03 -0.25
CA ASP A 92 2.60 -6.23 0.65
C ASP A 92 3.95 -6.33 -0.08
N ILE A 93 4.22 -5.39 -0.95
CA ILE A 93 5.48 -5.33 -1.72
C ILE A 93 6.67 -5.03 -0.81
N HIS A 94 6.47 -4.20 0.23
CA HIS A 94 7.41 -3.88 1.29
C HIS A 94 8.79 -3.41 0.80
N ILE A 95 8.81 -2.42 -0.10
CA ILE A 95 10.05 -1.74 -0.48
C ILE A 95 10.53 -0.90 0.71
N GLY A 96 11.71 -1.21 1.23
CA GLY A 96 12.28 -0.53 2.39
C GLY A 96 13.13 0.70 2.06
N GLY A 97 13.67 0.82 0.84
CA GLY A 97 14.37 2.01 0.32
C GLY A 97 15.66 2.42 1.03
N GLY A 98 16.07 1.75 2.10
CA GLY A 98 17.18 2.09 2.96
C GLY A 98 18.39 1.15 2.87
N PHE A 99 19.38 1.38 3.73
CA PHE A 99 20.63 0.61 3.70
C PHE A 99 20.50 -0.82 4.22
N LEU A 100 19.43 -1.14 4.97
CA LEU A 100 19.16 -2.49 5.49
C LEU A 100 18.32 -3.35 4.55
N SER A 101 17.60 -2.74 3.60
CA SER A 101 16.64 -3.43 2.73
C SER A 101 17.13 -3.65 1.29
N ILE A 102 18.31 -3.18 0.91
CA ILE A 102 18.81 -3.13 -0.49
C ILE A 102 18.55 -4.43 -1.27
N SER A 103 18.85 -5.57 -0.68
CA SER A 103 18.67 -6.88 -1.33
C SER A 103 17.20 -7.29 -1.40
N LYS A 104 16.42 -7.01 -0.34
CA LYS A 104 14.99 -7.30 -0.28
C LYS A 104 14.24 -6.47 -1.32
N ASP A 105 14.56 -5.17 -1.44
CA ASP A 105 14.03 -4.28 -2.46
C ASP A 105 14.31 -4.82 -3.86
N GLY A 106 15.55 -5.29 -4.09
CA GLY A 106 15.92 -5.92 -5.35
C GLY A 106 15.11 -7.17 -5.69
N TRP A 107 14.81 -8.00 -4.70
CA TRP A 107 13.96 -9.20 -4.87
C TRP A 107 12.50 -8.83 -5.11
N ALA A 108 11.97 -7.83 -4.40
CA ALA A 108 10.61 -7.33 -4.62
C ALA A 108 10.44 -6.82 -6.07
N ILE A 109 11.37 -6.00 -6.56
CA ILE A 109 11.41 -5.50 -7.94
C ILE A 109 11.40 -6.67 -8.94
N GLU A 110 12.28 -7.65 -8.75
CA GLU A 110 12.41 -8.82 -9.63
C GLU A 110 11.13 -9.69 -9.59
N ALA A 111 10.50 -9.85 -8.42
CA ALA A 111 9.27 -10.60 -8.27
C ALA A 111 8.10 -9.93 -9.00
N VAL A 112 7.88 -8.63 -8.78
CA VAL A 112 6.83 -7.87 -9.47
C VAL A 112 7.04 -7.90 -10.97
N ALA A 113 8.25 -7.61 -11.45
CA ALA A 113 8.57 -7.63 -12.87
C ALA A 113 8.30 -9.01 -13.49
N THR A 114 8.71 -10.09 -12.82
CA THR A 114 8.48 -11.47 -13.28
C THR A 114 6.98 -11.80 -13.35
N LEU A 115 6.19 -11.39 -12.35
CA LEU A 115 4.75 -11.62 -12.35
C LEU A 115 4.07 -10.87 -13.50
N VAL A 116 4.40 -9.60 -13.68
CA VAL A 116 3.83 -8.77 -14.76
C VAL A 116 4.21 -9.34 -16.13
N GLU A 117 5.48 -9.74 -16.33
CA GLU A 117 5.94 -10.36 -17.58
C GLU A 117 5.20 -11.67 -17.90
N ARG A 118 5.00 -12.52 -16.90
CA ARG A 118 4.34 -13.83 -17.08
C ARG A 118 2.83 -13.71 -17.29
N VAL A 119 2.17 -12.86 -16.51
CA VAL A 119 0.72 -12.68 -16.54
C VAL A 119 0.30 -11.85 -17.74
N LYS A 120 1.09 -10.82 -18.10
CA LYS A 120 0.75 -9.78 -19.09
C LYS A 120 -0.62 -9.20 -18.79
N PRO A 121 -0.80 -8.57 -17.62
CA PRO A 121 -2.08 -8.06 -17.20
C PRO A 121 -2.48 -6.82 -17.99
N ASP A 122 -3.77 -6.58 -18.11
CA ASP A 122 -4.32 -5.33 -18.62
C ASP A 122 -4.32 -4.24 -17.54
N LEU A 123 -4.47 -4.66 -16.28
CA LEU A 123 -4.47 -3.80 -15.10
C LEU A 123 -3.78 -4.51 -13.95
N VAL A 124 -2.93 -3.80 -13.23
CA VAL A 124 -2.38 -4.23 -11.93
C VAL A 124 -3.10 -3.43 -10.85
N ILE A 125 -3.63 -4.09 -9.81
CA ILE A 125 -4.19 -3.41 -8.63
C ILE A 125 -3.33 -3.80 -7.43
N VAL A 126 -2.84 -2.79 -6.70
CA VAL A 126 -2.01 -2.98 -5.51
C VAL A 126 -2.79 -2.55 -4.28
N THR A 127 -3.03 -3.47 -3.36
CA THR A 127 -3.80 -3.20 -2.15
C THR A 127 -2.92 -2.82 -0.96
N GLY A 128 -1.96 -1.91 -1.19
CA GLY A 128 -1.20 -1.28 -0.12
C GLY A 128 0.09 -1.99 0.26
N ASP A 129 0.74 -1.43 1.26
CA ASP A 129 2.03 -1.83 1.79
C ASP A 129 3.12 -1.93 0.70
N ILE A 130 3.09 -0.93 -0.20
CA ILE A 130 4.15 -0.73 -1.20
C ILE A 130 5.43 -0.31 -0.49
N ALA A 131 5.34 0.66 0.42
CA ALA A 131 6.45 1.18 1.21
C ALA A 131 6.52 0.51 2.58
N TYR A 132 7.76 0.28 3.06
CA TYR A 132 8.02 -0.31 4.38
C TYR A 132 9.17 0.42 5.07
N PRO A 133 8.98 1.68 5.51
CA PRO A 133 10.03 2.54 6.06
C PRO A 133 10.36 2.23 7.53
N VAL A 134 10.30 0.96 7.95
CA VAL A 134 10.58 0.55 9.32
C VAL A 134 12.09 0.69 9.59
N PRO A 135 12.51 1.61 10.47
CA PRO A 135 13.93 2.02 10.58
C PRO A 135 14.90 0.90 10.90
N PHE A 136 14.47 -0.08 11.68
CA PHE A 136 15.30 -1.23 12.07
C PHE A 136 15.35 -2.34 11.01
N GLN A 137 14.50 -2.29 9.99
CA GLN A 137 14.42 -3.26 8.90
C GLN A 137 14.79 -2.65 7.55
N ALA A 138 14.40 -1.41 7.31
CA ALA A 138 14.72 -0.65 6.11
C ALA A 138 15.98 0.21 6.26
N GLY A 139 16.18 0.80 7.44
CA GLY A 139 17.28 1.76 7.69
C GLY A 139 16.97 3.17 7.21
N THR A 140 15.68 3.50 7.04
CA THR A 140 15.19 4.82 6.62
C THR A 140 13.81 5.09 7.20
N PHE A 141 13.39 6.35 7.13
CA PHE A 141 12.03 6.82 7.41
C PHE A 141 11.38 7.44 6.15
N ASN A 142 12.00 7.29 4.98
CA ASN A 142 11.62 8.02 3.77
C ASN A 142 10.70 7.16 2.87
N ASN A 143 9.43 7.07 3.24
CA ASN A 143 8.40 6.34 2.52
C ASN A 143 8.15 6.86 1.08
N LYS A 144 8.32 8.16 0.83
CA LYS A 144 8.14 8.73 -0.50
C LYS A 144 9.14 8.17 -1.53
N ARG A 145 10.38 7.91 -1.09
CA ARG A 145 11.42 7.33 -1.95
C ARG A 145 11.08 5.90 -2.37
N GLU A 146 10.44 5.16 -1.48
CA GLU A 146 9.98 3.80 -1.70
C GLU A 146 8.81 3.76 -2.67
N ALA A 147 7.80 4.60 -2.43
CA ALA A 147 6.68 4.80 -3.32
C ALA A 147 7.12 5.23 -4.74
N GLN A 148 8.11 6.14 -4.83
CA GLN A 148 8.70 6.54 -6.10
C GLN A 148 9.40 5.38 -6.82
N MET A 149 10.15 4.53 -6.09
CA MET A 149 10.81 3.36 -6.68
C MET A 149 9.80 2.42 -7.32
N PHE A 150 8.67 2.18 -6.66
CA PHE A 150 7.60 1.36 -7.21
C PHE A 150 6.92 2.02 -8.43
N GLY A 151 6.65 3.33 -8.36
CA GLY A 151 6.11 4.08 -9.49
C GLY A 151 7.02 4.00 -10.72
N GLU A 152 8.33 4.14 -10.55
CA GLU A 152 9.32 3.97 -11.64
C GLU A 152 9.36 2.53 -12.20
N LEU A 153 9.14 1.54 -11.34
CA LEU A 153 9.04 0.15 -11.77
C LEU A 153 7.82 -0.07 -12.66
N MET A 154 6.65 0.41 -12.25
CA MET A 154 5.42 0.25 -13.01
C MET A 154 5.45 1.06 -14.32
N ASP A 155 5.98 2.27 -14.29
CA ASP A 155 6.22 3.10 -15.47
C ASP A 155 7.12 2.37 -16.48
N LYS A 156 8.21 1.77 -16.02
CA LYS A 156 9.14 1.01 -16.86
C LYS A 156 8.51 -0.26 -17.47
N LEU A 157 7.63 -0.93 -16.73
CA LEU A 157 6.90 -2.11 -17.22
C LEU A 157 5.82 -1.74 -18.24
N ASP A 158 5.41 -0.48 -18.32
CA ASP A 158 4.46 0.09 -19.27
C ASP A 158 3.07 -0.58 -19.22
N VAL A 159 2.57 -0.87 -18.02
CA VAL A 159 1.25 -1.48 -17.77
C VAL A 159 0.38 -0.55 -16.93
N TYR A 160 -0.94 -0.54 -17.17
CA TYR A 160 -1.85 0.21 -16.32
C TYR A 160 -1.90 -0.37 -14.91
N TRP A 161 -1.91 0.51 -13.93
CA TRP A 161 -1.94 0.12 -12.52
C TRP A 161 -2.71 1.10 -11.67
N ALA A 162 -3.22 0.61 -10.55
CA ALA A 162 -3.96 1.34 -9.55
C ALA A 162 -3.49 0.89 -8.17
N LEU A 163 -3.73 1.70 -7.14
CA LEU A 163 -3.36 1.34 -5.77
C LEU A 163 -4.35 1.87 -4.75
N THR A 164 -4.39 1.22 -3.60
CA THR A 164 -4.82 1.80 -2.32
C THR A 164 -3.66 1.75 -1.33
N PHE A 165 -3.80 2.42 -0.19
CA PHE A 165 -2.79 2.42 0.86
C PHE A 165 -2.95 1.25 1.83
N GLY A 166 -1.80 0.75 2.33
CA GLY A 166 -1.72 -0.09 3.50
C GLY A 166 -1.30 0.69 4.75
N ASN A 167 -1.11 -0.01 5.85
CA ASN A 167 -0.73 0.62 7.11
C ASN A 167 0.74 1.05 7.13
N HIS A 168 1.62 0.35 6.43
CA HIS A 168 3.05 0.68 6.41
C HIS A 168 3.42 1.78 5.42
N ASP A 169 2.59 2.08 4.42
CA ASP A 169 2.90 3.11 3.42
C ASP A 169 3.14 4.49 4.05
N THR A 170 2.47 4.77 5.18
CA THR A 170 2.49 6.09 5.84
C THR A 170 2.47 5.97 7.36
N GLU A 171 3.42 5.24 7.90
CA GLU A 171 3.62 5.12 9.35
C GLU A 171 3.83 6.49 10.01
N SER A 172 3.35 6.65 11.24
CA SER A 172 3.41 7.94 11.96
C SER A 172 4.82 8.50 12.15
N TYR A 173 5.84 7.67 12.05
CA TYR A 173 7.26 8.07 12.09
C TYR A 173 7.85 8.34 10.69
N SER A 174 7.11 8.14 9.62
CA SER A 174 7.56 8.39 8.25
C SER A 174 7.73 9.88 7.98
N TYR A 175 8.56 10.23 7.00
CA TYR A 175 8.81 11.63 6.65
C TYR A 175 7.62 12.32 5.98
N PHE A 176 6.77 11.55 5.31
CA PHE A 176 5.61 12.07 4.58
C PHE A 176 4.35 11.36 5.07
N ASP A 177 3.32 12.14 5.31
CA ASP A 177 2.00 11.62 5.68
C ASP A 177 1.24 11.05 4.47
N ARG A 178 0.05 10.51 4.73
CA ARG A 178 -0.77 9.86 3.71
C ARG A 178 -1.24 10.82 2.62
N ASP A 179 -1.62 12.03 2.99
CA ASP A 179 -2.08 13.04 2.03
C ASP A 179 -0.93 13.52 1.14
N GLU A 180 0.28 13.67 1.68
CA GLU A 180 1.47 14.03 0.90
C GLU A 180 1.85 12.94 -0.11
N ILE A 181 1.73 11.66 0.27
CA ILE A 181 1.98 10.54 -0.63
C ILE A 181 0.86 10.39 -1.65
N ALA A 182 -0.42 10.53 -1.24
CA ALA A 182 -1.57 10.52 -2.15
C ALA A 182 -1.45 11.64 -3.19
N LYS A 183 -1.10 12.85 -2.76
CA LYS A 183 -0.84 13.97 -3.66
C LYS A 183 0.26 13.66 -4.66
N MET A 184 1.37 13.05 -4.22
CA MET A 184 2.45 12.64 -5.13
C MET A 184 1.96 11.65 -6.18
N TYR A 185 1.19 10.63 -5.81
CA TYR A 185 0.63 9.69 -6.76
C TYR A 185 -0.32 10.37 -7.73
N TYR A 186 -1.23 11.22 -7.24
CA TYR A 186 -2.19 11.94 -8.07
C TYR A 186 -1.51 12.87 -9.09
N GLU A 187 -0.55 13.69 -8.65
CA GLU A 187 0.21 14.60 -9.53
C GLU A 187 1.00 13.86 -10.63
N ASN A 188 1.38 12.61 -10.39
CA ASN A 188 2.10 11.78 -11.36
C ASN A 188 1.17 10.85 -12.17
N SER A 189 -0.13 10.80 -11.90
CA SER A 189 -1.08 9.90 -12.52
C SER A 189 -1.54 10.36 -13.92
N LEU A 190 -2.26 9.45 -14.58
CA LEU A 190 -2.97 9.72 -15.84
C LEU A 190 -3.92 10.92 -15.72
N ALA A 191 -4.63 11.06 -14.59
CA ALA A 191 -5.59 12.14 -14.35
C ALA A 191 -4.98 13.54 -14.50
N CYS A 192 -3.71 13.69 -14.09
CA CYS A 192 -2.98 14.96 -14.18
C CYS A 192 -2.06 15.07 -15.42
N GLY A 193 -2.00 14.03 -16.27
CA GLY A 193 -1.01 13.95 -17.34
C GLY A 193 0.42 13.94 -16.80
N GLY A 194 0.61 13.32 -15.63
CA GLY A 194 1.87 13.26 -14.91
C GLY A 194 2.84 12.26 -15.50
N LYS A 195 3.96 12.04 -14.81
CA LYS A 195 5.07 11.19 -15.28
C LYS A 195 4.65 9.72 -15.43
N TRP A 196 3.80 9.22 -14.54
CA TRP A 196 3.32 7.84 -14.55
C TRP A 196 1.97 7.78 -15.27
N ASP A 197 1.98 7.93 -16.57
CA ASP A 197 0.79 8.05 -17.42
C ASP A 197 -0.06 6.76 -17.50
N LYS A 198 0.42 5.68 -16.91
CA LYS A 198 -0.31 4.42 -16.72
C LYS A 198 -0.87 4.24 -15.29
N LEU A 199 -0.63 5.19 -14.38
CA LEU A 199 -1.19 5.17 -13.03
C LEU A 199 -2.64 5.69 -13.06
N LEU A 200 -3.57 4.84 -12.65
CA LEU A 200 -4.97 5.18 -12.45
C LEU A 200 -5.19 5.42 -10.94
N PHE A 201 -4.98 6.64 -10.50
CA PHE A 201 -5.10 7.02 -9.09
C PHE A 201 -5.91 8.31 -8.93
N SER A 202 -6.81 8.32 -7.95
CA SER A 202 -7.51 9.50 -7.48
C SER A 202 -7.57 9.49 -5.95
N PRO A 203 -7.39 10.64 -5.27
CA PRO A 203 -7.57 10.72 -3.82
C PRO A 203 -9.02 10.49 -3.39
N GLY A 204 -9.98 10.61 -4.31
CA GLY A 204 -11.41 10.52 -4.02
C GLY A 204 -12.03 11.85 -3.62
N PRO A 205 -13.30 11.82 -3.15
CA PRO A 205 -13.98 13.00 -2.65
C PRO A 205 -13.35 13.52 -1.35
N ASP A 206 -13.28 14.83 -1.18
CA ASP A 206 -12.65 15.49 -0.01
C ASP A 206 -13.42 15.28 1.31
N ASP A 207 -14.69 14.89 1.25
CA ASP A 207 -15.59 14.70 2.38
C ASP A 207 -15.76 13.23 2.80
N ILE A 208 -15.00 12.33 2.19
CA ILE A 208 -14.97 10.89 2.52
C ILE A 208 -13.66 10.54 3.22
N TYR A 209 -13.77 9.80 4.31
CA TYR A 209 -12.60 9.38 5.09
C TYR A 209 -11.61 8.56 4.27
N GLY A 210 -10.31 8.80 4.48
CA GLY A 210 -9.21 8.17 3.73
C GLY A 210 -8.73 9.00 2.54
N SER A 211 -7.61 8.60 1.97
CA SER A 211 -6.88 9.39 0.95
C SER A 211 -6.91 8.75 -0.45
N CYS A 212 -7.74 7.71 -0.66
CA CYS A 212 -7.98 7.11 -1.97
C CYS A 212 -9.27 6.29 -2.02
N ASN A 213 -10.37 6.96 -2.39
CA ASN A 213 -11.66 6.30 -2.64
C ASN A 213 -12.11 6.63 -4.06
N TYR A 214 -11.97 5.70 -4.99
CA TYR A 214 -12.27 5.93 -6.40
C TYR A 214 -12.70 4.64 -7.11
N THR A 215 -13.24 4.78 -8.33
CA THR A 215 -13.70 3.63 -9.13
C THR A 215 -12.94 3.50 -10.44
N ILE A 216 -12.75 2.26 -10.88
CA ILE A 216 -12.31 1.94 -12.23
C ILE A 216 -13.41 1.09 -12.88
N ASN A 217 -14.08 1.68 -13.85
CA ASN A 217 -15.19 1.06 -14.56
C ASN A 217 -14.70 0.40 -15.85
N VAL A 218 -15.27 -0.72 -16.21
CA VAL A 218 -14.99 -1.39 -17.48
C VAL A 218 -16.26 -1.36 -18.33
N LYS A 219 -16.13 -0.84 -19.52
CA LYS A 219 -17.13 -0.92 -20.57
C LYS A 219 -16.73 -1.94 -21.63
N ASN A 220 -17.70 -2.74 -22.07
CA ASN A 220 -17.61 -3.46 -23.32
C ASN A 220 -18.48 -2.71 -24.31
N ASP A 221 -17.85 -2.10 -25.32
CA ASP A 221 -18.46 -1.11 -26.20
C ASP A 221 -19.14 0.02 -25.37
N ASN A 222 -20.45 0.05 -25.32
CA ASN A 222 -21.20 1.10 -24.62
C ASN A 222 -21.80 0.67 -23.27
N SER A 223 -21.66 -0.61 -22.87
CA SER A 223 -22.29 -1.14 -21.67
C SER A 223 -21.28 -1.31 -20.55
N TYR A 224 -21.63 -0.91 -19.33
CA TYR A 224 -20.83 -1.21 -18.15
C TYR A 224 -20.93 -2.69 -17.83
N VAL A 225 -19.79 -3.38 -17.75
CA VAL A 225 -19.72 -4.84 -17.52
C VAL A 225 -19.08 -5.19 -16.18
N GLN A 226 -18.20 -4.32 -15.67
CA GLN A 226 -17.50 -4.52 -14.41
C GLN A 226 -17.15 -3.16 -13.79
N SER A 227 -17.09 -3.10 -12.45
CA SER A 227 -16.52 -1.97 -11.71
C SER A 227 -15.58 -2.46 -10.62
N PHE A 228 -14.47 -1.74 -10.42
CA PHE A 228 -13.52 -1.96 -9.34
C PHE A 228 -13.60 -0.76 -8.41
N PHE A 229 -13.91 -1.00 -7.14
CA PHE A 229 -13.89 -0.02 -6.08
C PHE A 229 -12.54 -0.11 -5.38
N ILE A 230 -11.78 0.97 -5.41
CA ILE A 230 -10.52 1.09 -4.71
C ILE A 230 -10.79 1.97 -3.49
N MET A 231 -10.58 1.42 -2.30
CA MET A 231 -10.95 2.07 -1.04
C MET A 231 -9.77 2.09 -0.08
N ASP A 232 -9.64 3.16 0.68
CA ASP A 232 -8.63 3.27 1.73
C ASP A 232 -9.18 2.71 3.05
N SER A 233 -8.66 1.58 3.48
CA SER A 233 -9.00 1.00 4.79
C SER A 233 -8.21 1.61 5.95
N ASN A 234 -7.46 2.68 5.68
CA ASN A 234 -6.61 3.40 6.62
C ASN A 234 -5.47 2.54 7.20
N ALA A 235 -4.99 2.86 8.40
CA ALA A 235 -3.87 2.15 9.03
C ALA A 235 -4.24 1.64 10.43
N TYR A 236 -4.17 2.53 11.42
CA TYR A 236 -4.43 2.21 12.82
C TYR A 236 -5.44 3.18 13.42
N MET A 237 -6.18 2.71 14.42
CA MET A 237 -7.09 3.54 15.19
C MET A 237 -6.34 4.66 15.92
N GLY A 238 -7.02 5.78 16.19
CA GLY A 238 -6.40 6.99 16.76
C GLY A 238 -5.73 6.82 18.13
N ASP A 239 -6.03 5.76 18.87
CA ASP A 239 -5.39 5.39 20.15
C ASP A 239 -4.12 4.53 19.96
N ASP A 240 -3.81 4.07 18.76
CA ASP A 240 -2.60 3.32 18.42
C ASP A 240 -1.80 3.96 17.24
N PRO A 241 -1.35 5.21 17.37
CA PRO A 241 -0.74 5.93 16.26
C PRO A 241 0.60 5.35 15.77
N PHE A 242 1.17 4.41 16.51
CA PHE A 242 2.43 3.72 16.15
C PHE A 242 2.23 2.26 15.74
N GLY A 243 0.99 1.77 15.68
CA GLY A 243 0.69 0.38 15.36
C GLY A 243 1.28 -0.66 16.32
N ILE A 244 1.62 -0.25 17.57
CA ILE A 244 2.27 -1.13 18.55
C ILE A 244 1.29 -2.16 19.11
N MET A 245 0.03 -1.79 19.26
CA MET A 245 -1.05 -2.65 19.77
C MET A 245 -1.73 -3.43 18.62
N TRP A 246 -1.39 -3.13 17.36
CA TRP A 246 -2.04 -3.69 16.18
C TRP A 246 -3.55 -3.44 16.16
N ASN A 247 -3.94 -2.26 16.61
CA ASN A 247 -5.32 -1.81 16.59
C ASN A 247 -5.65 -1.21 15.21
N TYR A 248 -5.89 -2.09 14.25
CA TYR A 248 -6.13 -1.71 12.85
C TYR A 248 -7.43 -0.94 12.69
N ASP A 249 -7.44 0.01 11.78
CA ASP A 249 -8.60 0.75 11.33
C ASP A 249 -9.44 -0.08 10.32
N ARG A 250 -10.46 0.50 9.74
CA ARG A 250 -11.46 -0.17 8.89
C ARG A 250 -12.00 0.75 7.79
N ILE A 251 -12.84 0.22 6.94
CA ILE A 251 -13.69 1.02 6.06
C ILE A 251 -14.78 1.66 6.92
N HIS A 252 -14.87 2.99 6.88
CA HIS A 252 -15.79 3.82 7.67
C HIS A 252 -17.17 3.94 7.03
N ASP A 253 -18.14 4.44 7.81
CA ASP A 253 -19.55 4.51 7.42
C ASP A 253 -19.77 5.41 6.20
N ASP A 254 -19.08 6.56 6.13
CA ASP A 254 -19.11 7.49 4.99
C ASP A 254 -18.54 6.89 3.70
N GLN A 255 -17.49 6.07 3.81
CA GLN A 255 -16.96 5.30 2.69
C GLN A 255 -17.98 4.26 2.19
N VAL A 256 -18.75 3.66 3.10
CA VAL A 256 -19.81 2.71 2.73
C VAL A 256 -20.96 3.43 2.05
N GLU A 257 -21.38 4.60 2.54
CA GLU A 257 -22.39 5.45 1.90
C GLU A 257 -21.94 5.87 0.50
N TRP A 258 -20.68 6.24 0.33
CA TRP A 258 -20.09 6.52 -0.97
C TRP A 258 -20.13 5.29 -1.91
N TYR A 259 -19.72 4.12 -1.43
CA TYR A 259 -19.79 2.88 -2.20
C TYR A 259 -21.22 2.58 -2.68
N GLU A 260 -22.22 2.72 -1.80
CA GLU A 260 -23.63 2.53 -2.15
C GLU A 260 -24.11 3.52 -3.20
N SER A 261 -23.74 4.78 -3.05
CA SER A 261 -24.03 5.86 -4.00
C SER A 261 -23.45 5.54 -5.37
N GLU A 262 -22.18 5.14 -5.45
CA GLU A 262 -21.51 4.79 -6.69
C GLU A 262 -22.10 3.54 -7.37
N VAL A 263 -22.41 2.49 -6.62
CA VAL A 263 -23.12 1.32 -7.19
C VAL A 263 -24.44 1.74 -7.82
N ASN A 264 -25.20 2.61 -7.16
CA ASN A 264 -26.48 3.09 -7.70
C ASN A 264 -26.29 4.04 -8.89
N ARG A 265 -25.26 4.90 -8.87
CA ARG A 265 -24.92 5.76 -10.01
C ARG A 265 -24.56 4.95 -11.24
N ILE A 266 -23.68 3.97 -11.10
CA ILE A 266 -23.27 3.10 -12.22
C ILE A 266 -24.44 2.25 -12.73
N LYS A 267 -25.29 1.74 -11.86
CA LYS A 267 -26.54 1.08 -12.22
C LYS A 267 -27.45 1.98 -13.06
N ALA A 268 -27.63 3.24 -12.67
CA ALA A 268 -28.44 4.19 -13.44
C ALA A 268 -27.84 4.45 -14.83
N LEU A 269 -26.50 4.62 -14.93
CA LEU A 269 -25.80 4.78 -16.19
C LEU A 269 -25.88 3.53 -17.08
N ASN A 270 -26.11 2.34 -16.49
CA ASN A 270 -26.28 1.07 -17.20
C ASN A 270 -27.76 0.70 -17.45
N GLY A 271 -28.61 1.70 -17.59
CA GLY A 271 -30.03 1.50 -17.91
C GLY A 271 -30.82 0.81 -16.79
N GLY A 272 -30.41 0.95 -15.55
CA GLY A 272 -31.03 0.35 -14.37
C GLY A 272 -30.57 -1.08 -14.06
N ASN A 273 -29.66 -1.63 -14.84
CA ASN A 273 -29.09 -2.96 -14.60
C ASN A 273 -27.90 -2.88 -13.64
N VAL A 274 -27.89 -3.74 -12.63
CA VAL A 274 -26.79 -3.85 -11.68
C VAL A 274 -25.51 -4.30 -12.41
N VAL A 275 -24.43 -3.54 -12.27
CA VAL A 275 -23.11 -3.89 -12.79
C VAL A 275 -22.39 -4.74 -11.75
N LYS A 276 -21.72 -5.80 -12.18
CA LYS A 276 -20.86 -6.59 -11.28
C LYS A 276 -19.71 -5.74 -10.80
N SER A 277 -19.30 -5.92 -9.55
CA SER A 277 -18.17 -5.20 -9.00
C SER A 277 -17.23 -6.09 -8.18
N MET A 278 -16.04 -5.56 -7.92
CA MET A 278 -15.05 -6.08 -6.99
C MET A 278 -14.55 -4.90 -6.16
N ILE A 279 -14.19 -5.16 -4.90
CA ILE A 279 -13.67 -4.15 -3.97
C ILE A 279 -12.23 -4.51 -3.61
N PHE A 280 -11.38 -3.49 -3.52
CA PHE A 280 -9.96 -3.61 -3.20
C PHE A 280 -9.60 -2.62 -2.09
N PHE A 281 -9.05 -3.12 -0.99
CA PHE A 281 -8.51 -2.36 0.14
C PHE A 281 -7.45 -3.21 0.87
N HIS A 282 -6.81 -2.69 1.91
CA HIS A 282 -5.71 -3.39 2.55
C HIS A 282 -6.12 -4.14 3.83
N ILE A 283 -6.66 -3.43 4.84
CA ILE A 283 -7.02 -4.05 6.14
C ILE A 283 -8.28 -4.89 5.98
N PRO A 284 -8.23 -6.22 6.19
CA PRO A 284 -9.36 -7.12 5.99
C PRO A 284 -10.58 -6.77 6.85
N LEU A 285 -11.78 -7.09 6.35
CA LEU A 285 -13.00 -7.05 7.15
C LEU A 285 -12.97 -8.13 8.25
N THR A 286 -13.69 -7.92 9.33
CA THR A 286 -13.85 -8.91 10.42
C THR A 286 -14.39 -10.25 9.92
N GLN A 287 -15.19 -10.26 8.85
CA GLN A 287 -15.72 -11.46 8.24
C GLN A 287 -14.64 -12.40 7.67
N TYR A 288 -13.47 -11.89 7.30
CA TYR A 288 -12.32 -12.73 6.92
C TYR A 288 -11.82 -13.54 8.12
N ARG A 289 -11.70 -12.89 9.29
CA ARG A 289 -11.33 -13.55 10.55
C ARG A 289 -12.36 -14.61 10.93
N ASP A 290 -13.63 -14.25 10.90
CA ASP A 290 -14.73 -15.13 11.31
C ASP A 290 -14.80 -16.37 10.40
N ALA A 291 -14.67 -16.19 9.09
CA ALA A 291 -14.65 -17.30 8.11
C ALA A 291 -13.40 -18.19 8.30
N TRP A 292 -12.24 -17.59 8.55
CA TRP A 292 -11.00 -18.34 8.81
C TRP A 292 -11.08 -19.14 10.11
N GLU A 293 -11.63 -18.57 11.18
CA GLU A 293 -11.82 -19.24 12.45
C GLU A 293 -12.82 -20.37 12.34
N GLU A 294 -13.92 -20.21 11.60
CA GLU A 294 -14.89 -21.28 11.32
C GLU A 294 -14.24 -22.45 10.58
N PHE A 295 -13.49 -22.15 9.51
CA PHE A 295 -12.77 -23.17 8.72
C PHE A 295 -11.77 -23.95 9.59
N ARG A 296 -10.97 -23.25 10.43
CA ARG A 296 -10.04 -23.86 11.39
C ARG A 296 -10.76 -24.73 12.43
N ALA A 297 -11.83 -24.21 13.02
CA ALA A 297 -12.62 -24.92 14.02
C ALA A 297 -13.26 -26.21 13.46
N ASN A 298 -13.58 -26.24 12.15
CA ASN A 298 -14.06 -27.43 11.47
C ASN A 298 -12.94 -28.37 10.97
N GLY A 299 -11.73 -28.24 11.49
CA GLY A 299 -10.58 -29.07 11.13
C GLY A 299 -10.08 -28.88 9.71
N TYR A 300 -10.08 -27.63 9.23
CA TYR A 300 -9.67 -27.22 7.87
C TYR A 300 -10.51 -27.88 6.77
N LYS A 301 -11.82 -27.94 6.98
CA LYS A 301 -12.79 -28.46 6.01
C LYS A 301 -13.89 -27.44 5.79
N ASN A 302 -14.42 -27.42 4.57
CA ASN A 302 -15.55 -26.58 4.21
C ASN A 302 -16.74 -26.80 5.16
N THR A 303 -17.46 -25.73 5.44
CA THR A 303 -18.72 -25.74 6.20
C THR A 303 -19.90 -25.45 5.27
N ALA A 304 -21.09 -25.18 5.81
CA ALA A 304 -22.22 -24.73 5.03
C ALA A 304 -22.02 -23.30 4.49
N ASP A 305 -21.29 -22.47 5.24
CA ASP A 305 -21.14 -21.04 4.99
C ASP A 305 -19.75 -20.66 4.47
N VAL A 306 -18.73 -21.51 4.69
CA VAL A 306 -17.35 -21.24 4.31
C VAL A 306 -16.81 -22.34 3.40
N THR A 307 -16.40 -21.95 2.21
CA THR A 307 -15.68 -22.81 1.26
C THR A 307 -14.28 -22.29 1.03
N TYR A 308 -13.30 -23.17 1.19
CA TYR A 308 -11.89 -22.88 0.89
C TYR A 308 -11.52 -23.59 -0.42
N ASP A 309 -11.21 -22.80 -1.44
CA ASP A 309 -10.93 -23.33 -2.77
C ASP A 309 -9.45 -23.66 -2.94
N TYR A 310 -8.55 -22.68 -2.69
CA TYR A 310 -7.09 -22.86 -2.83
C TYR A 310 -6.33 -21.68 -2.19
N GLY A 311 -5.01 -21.85 -2.07
CA GLY A 311 -4.10 -20.81 -1.60
C GLY A 311 -3.59 -21.05 -0.18
N PHE A 312 -3.10 -20.00 0.44
CA PHE A 312 -2.70 -19.96 1.85
C PHE A 312 -3.41 -18.81 2.52
N ALA A 313 -3.97 -19.05 3.69
CA ALA A 313 -4.53 -18.02 4.53
C ALA A 313 -3.55 -17.75 5.68
N GLY A 314 -2.96 -16.58 5.67
CA GLY A 314 -1.94 -16.16 6.64
C GLY A 314 -0.60 -16.88 6.52
N GLU A 315 0.32 -16.54 7.36
CA GLU A 315 1.59 -17.26 7.54
C GLU A 315 1.42 -18.34 8.63
N GLY A 316 0.81 -19.46 8.26
CA GLY A 316 0.62 -20.58 9.18
C GLY A 316 -0.47 -20.33 10.23
N ASP A 317 -0.08 -20.14 11.51
CA ASP A 317 -1.01 -19.94 12.63
C ASP A 317 -1.33 -18.45 12.91
N GLU A 318 -0.94 -17.52 12.06
CA GLU A 318 -1.20 -16.10 12.25
C GLU A 318 -2.70 -15.79 12.22
N LYS A 319 -3.06 -14.79 13.01
CA LYS A 319 -4.41 -14.25 13.00
C LYS A 319 -4.61 -13.38 11.76
N VAL A 320 -5.84 -13.32 11.26
CA VAL A 320 -6.22 -12.31 10.28
C VAL A 320 -6.07 -10.92 10.91
N CYS A 321 -5.21 -10.09 10.33
CA CYS A 321 -4.91 -8.73 10.80
C CYS A 321 -6.02 -7.78 10.38
N CYS A 322 -7.16 -7.81 11.06
CA CYS A 322 -8.32 -6.95 10.82
C CYS A 322 -8.62 -6.07 12.04
N SER A 323 -9.44 -5.05 11.83
CA SER A 323 -10.00 -4.25 12.92
C SER A 323 -10.74 -5.11 13.95
N GLU A 324 -10.82 -4.63 15.20
CA GLU A 324 -11.77 -5.17 16.18
C GLU A 324 -13.18 -4.57 16.00
N GLU A 325 -13.29 -3.43 15.29
CA GLU A 325 -14.56 -2.81 14.95
C GLU A 325 -15.12 -3.34 13.64
N VAL A 326 -16.43 -3.61 13.62
CA VAL A 326 -17.12 -4.11 12.41
C VAL A 326 -17.43 -2.96 11.47
N SER A 327 -17.03 -3.10 10.19
CA SER A 327 -17.47 -2.21 9.11
C SER A 327 -18.84 -2.62 8.58
N PRO A 328 -19.75 -1.68 8.27
CA PRO A 328 -21.02 -1.99 7.63
C PRO A 328 -20.92 -2.38 6.15
N LEU A 329 -19.69 -2.38 5.58
CA LEU A 329 -19.47 -2.67 4.16
C LEU A 329 -20.00 -4.03 3.72
N PHE A 330 -19.81 -5.07 4.53
CA PHE A 330 -20.26 -6.42 4.16
C PHE A 330 -21.79 -6.51 4.02
N ASP A 331 -22.53 -5.87 4.92
CA ASP A 331 -23.99 -5.81 4.85
C ASP A 331 -24.46 -5.03 3.61
N ALA A 332 -23.78 -3.93 3.27
CA ALA A 332 -24.04 -3.18 2.06
C ALA A 332 -23.79 -4.00 0.80
N VAL A 333 -22.71 -4.76 0.76
CA VAL A 333 -22.37 -5.69 -0.35
C VAL A 333 -23.49 -6.72 -0.55
N LEU A 334 -23.94 -7.36 0.52
CA LEU A 334 -25.02 -8.34 0.46
C LEU A 334 -26.33 -7.72 -0.03
N ARG A 335 -26.69 -6.54 0.48
CA ARG A 335 -27.92 -5.83 0.15
C ARG A 335 -27.96 -5.36 -1.31
N LEU A 336 -26.85 -4.83 -1.84
CA LEU A 336 -26.77 -4.29 -3.19
C LEU A 336 -26.59 -5.39 -4.26
N GLY A 337 -25.95 -6.49 -3.91
CA GLY A 337 -25.74 -7.64 -4.79
C GLY A 337 -24.84 -7.39 -6.01
N SER A 338 -24.18 -6.24 -6.06
CA SER A 338 -23.23 -5.85 -7.11
C SER A 338 -21.89 -6.56 -6.95
N THR A 339 -21.27 -6.48 -5.78
CA THR A 339 -19.94 -7.00 -5.51
C THR A 339 -19.91 -8.53 -5.48
N LYS A 340 -18.93 -9.10 -6.19
CA LYS A 340 -18.72 -10.55 -6.34
C LYS A 340 -17.39 -11.02 -5.77
N GLY A 341 -16.52 -10.10 -5.37
CA GLY A 341 -15.24 -10.38 -4.74
C GLY A 341 -14.75 -9.17 -3.97
N ILE A 342 -14.08 -9.44 -2.84
CA ILE A 342 -13.38 -8.46 -2.02
C ILE A 342 -11.94 -8.96 -1.89
N PHE A 343 -10.98 -8.07 -2.11
CA PHE A 343 -9.54 -8.35 -2.15
C PHE A 343 -8.80 -7.39 -1.20
N CYS A 344 -7.96 -7.95 -0.33
CA CYS A 344 -7.13 -7.20 0.61
C CYS A 344 -5.72 -7.78 0.71
#